data_746024b84d15070efe55eed5360769cf
#
_entry.id   746024b84d15070efe55eed5360769cf
#
_cell.length_a   1.000
_cell.length_b   1.000
_cell.length_c   1.000
_cell.angle_alpha   90.00
_cell.angle_beta   90.00
_cell.angle_gamma   90.00
#
_symmetry.space_group_name_H-M   'P 1'
#
loop_
_entity.id
_entity.type
_entity.pdbx_description
1 polymer ?
#
loop_
_entity_poly.entity_id
_entity_poly.type
_entity_poly.pdbx_seq_one_letter_code
_entity_poly.pdbx_strand_id
1 'polypeptide(L)'
;TIAVSAVMAGCRPEHLPVVVSAVRALARPELNLRGVNATTHCVAPLLVVHGEVARTAGYNSGLGAFGPGNRANAATGRAVRLVLLHVAGATPGDGDASTQGGPAKYGYCVAENLDASPWAGYAPSVGVDAPSAVTVHCGEAPHNVHDMESDHPARILDKVASAMTTTAQNNACISQGEYLIALCPEHAATCARAGWSRNDVSSYLFQQARLPAGELTRAFDLRAWAPWMEHLDDDAPTPMTSHPGNIRILVVGGAGKHSSVVPSWGMTRSVTLPVEP
;
A
#
# COMPACT_ATOMS: atom_id res chain seq x y z
N THR A 1 -12.24 -18.27 15.48
CA THR A 1 -11.60 -17.03 15.99
C THR A 1 -11.70 -15.88 14.99
N ILE A 2 -11.42 -16.08 13.67
CA ILE A 2 -11.56 -15.02 12.66
C ILE A 2 -12.98 -14.44 12.62
N ALA A 3 -14.01 -15.30 12.58
CA ALA A 3 -15.42 -14.89 12.59
C ALA A 3 -15.79 -14.09 13.86
N VAL A 4 -15.25 -14.47 15.02
CA VAL A 4 -15.45 -13.71 16.28
C VAL A 4 -14.87 -12.31 16.14
N SER A 5 -13.64 -12.17 15.64
CA SER A 5 -13.00 -10.87 15.41
C SER A 5 -13.78 -10.03 14.38
N ALA A 6 -14.33 -10.66 13.34
CA ALA A 6 -15.18 -9.98 12.36
C ALA A 6 -16.47 -9.43 12.99
N VAL A 7 -17.16 -10.23 13.81
CA VAL A 7 -18.36 -9.79 14.56
C VAL A 7 -18.03 -8.66 15.52
N MET A 8 -16.95 -8.78 16.30
CA MET A 8 -16.49 -7.73 17.23
C MET A 8 -16.16 -6.42 16.52
N ALA A 9 -15.64 -6.51 15.31
CA ALA A 9 -15.33 -5.33 14.48
C ALA A 9 -16.57 -4.69 13.82
N GLY A 10 -17.73 -5.38 13.84
CA GLY A 10 -18.95 -4.93 13.20
C GLY A 10 -19.09 -5.31 11.71
N CYS A 11 -18.36 -6.33 11.27
CA CYS A 11 -18.54 -6.91 9.96
C CYS A 11 -19.94 -7.50 9.77
N ARG A 12 -20.42 -7.43 8.53
CA ARG A 12 -21.57 -8.23 8.07
C ARG A 12 -21.08 -9.55 7.50
N PRO A 13 -21.96 -10.55 7.30
CA PRO A 13 -21.57 -11.84 6.73
C PRO A 13 -20.82 -11.72 5.40
N GLU A 14 -21.25 -10.83 4.52
CA GLU A 14 -20.66 -10.58 3.19
C GLU A 14 -19.21 -10.05 3.24
N HIS A 15 -18.74 -9.53 4.39
CA HIS A 15 -17.36 -9.10 4.57
C HIS A 15 -16.43 -10.24 4.98
N LEU A 16 -16.97 -11.34 5.53
CA LEU A 16 -16.17 -12.42 6.10
C LEU A 16 -15.23 -13.10 5.09
N PRO A 17 -15.63 -13.38 3.85
CA PRO A 17 -14.74 -13.95 2.84
C PRO A 17 -13.48 -13.08 2.60
N VAL A 18 -13.64 -11.75 2.56
CA VAL A 18 -12.51 -10.81 2.42
C VAL A 18 -11.59 -10.88 3.64
N VAL A 19 -12.13 -10.89 4.85
CA VAL A 19 -11.34 -11.04 6.09
C VAL A 19 -10.55 -12.35 6.09
N VAL A 20 -11.17 -13.46 5.68
CA VAL A 20 -10.51 -14.78 5.62
C VAL A 20 -9.37 -14.77 4.60
N SER A 21 -9.61 -14.26 3.39
CA SER A 21 -8.58 -14.18 2.35
C SER A 21 -7.44 -13.23 2.75
N ALA A 22 -7.74 -12.11 3.41
CA ALA A 22 -6.72 -11.21 3.95
C ALA A 22 -5.87 -11.89 5.04
N VAL A 23 -6.46 -12.66 5.94
CA VAL A 23 -5.71 -13.43 6.96
C VAL A 23 -4.85 -14.52 6.31
N ARG A 24 -5.33 -15.19 5.26
CA ARG A 24 -4.52 -16.12 4.46
C ARG A 24 -3.34 -15.42 3.79
N ALA A 25 -3.53 -14.21 3.26
CA ALA A 25 -2.45 -13.41 2.69
C ALA A 25 -1.42 -12.99 3.74
N LEU A 26 -1.85 -12.61 4.94
CA LEU A 26 -0.97 -12.31 6.08
C LEU A 26 -0.09 -13.49 6.49
N ALA A 27 -0.58 -14.72 6.30
CA ALA A 27 0.16 -15.94 6.63
C ALA A 27 1.18 -16.36 5.56
N ARG A 28 1.26 -15.65 4.43
CA ARG A 28 2.23 -15.95 3.38
C ARG A 28 3.64 -15.51 3.79
N PRO A 29 4.66 -16.33 3.52
CA PRO A 29 6.04 -16.03 3.92
C PRO A 29 6.58 -14.70 3.38
N GLU A 30 6.24 -14.35 2.14
CA GLU A 30 6.68 -13.13 1.47
C GLU A 30 6.17 -11.85 2.12
N LEU A 31 5.03 -11.92 2.83
CA LEU A 31 4.50 -10.78 3.58
C LEU A 31 5.32 -10.50 4.86
N ASN A 32 5.98 -11.52 5.42
CA ASN A 32 6.81 -11.39 6.62
C ASN A 32 6.06 -10.83 7.84
N LEU A 33 4.90 -11.40 8.15
CA LEU A 33 4.03 -10.91 9.26
C LEU A 33 4.77 -10.79 10.60
N ARG A 34 5.68 -11.73 10.89
CA ARG A 34 6.48 -11.68 12.12
C ARG A 34 7.33 -10.41 12.19
N GLY A 35 7.99 -10.06 11.09
CA GLY A 35 8.75 -8.82 11.00
C GLY A 35 7.86 -7.58 11.08
N VAL A 36 6.71 -7.59 10.39
CA VAL A 36 5.71 -6.49 10.42
C VAL A 36 5.22 -6.22 11.85
N ASN A 37 5.01 -7.25 12.66
CA ASN A 37 4.59 -7.06 14.05
C ASN A 37 5.74 -6.68 14.98
N ALA A 38 6.93 -7.30 14.81
CA ALA A 38 8.05 -7.14 15.73
C ALA A 38 8.91 -5.88 15.46
N THR A 39 8.68 -5.17 14.36
CA THR A 39 9.44 -3.96 14.03
C THR A 39 9.07 -2.78 14.93
N THR A 40 10.03 -1.89 15.19
CA THR A 40 9.79 -0.58 15.81
C THR A 40 9.10 0.41 14.87
N HIS A 41 9.00 0.09 13.59
CA HIS A 41 8.36 0.88 12.54
C HIS A 41 6.83 0.91 12.69
N CYS A 42 6.18 1.97 12.19
CA CYS A 42 4.73 2.18 12.30
C CYS A 42 3.88 1.39 11.31
N VAL A 43 4.47 0.46 10.56
CA VAL A 43 3.81 -0.31 9.49
C VAL A 43 2.51 -0.98 9.93
N ALA A 44 1.52 -0.96 9.04
CA ALA A 44 0.22 -1.63 9.24
C ALA A 44 -0.23 -2.33 7.95
N PRO A 45 -0.94 -3.46 8.03
CA PRO A 45 -1.53 -4.11 6.85
C PRO A 45 -2.66 -3.27 6.27
N LEU A 46 -2.47 -2.75 5.06
CA LEU A 46 -3.49 -2.15 4.21
C LEU A 46 -4.14 -3.25 3.37
N LEU A 47 -5.44 -3.37 3.46
CA LEU A 47 -6.25 -4.25 2.62
C LEU A 47 -6.77 -3.44 1.43
N VAL A 48 -6.55 -3.92 0.22
CA VAL A 48 -7.18 -3.38 -0.98
C VAL A 48 -8.11 -4.45 -1.54
N VAL A 49 -9.40 -4.15 -1.59
CA VAL A 49 -10.44 -5.07 -2.07
C VAL A 49 -10.71 -4.81 -3.55
N HIS A 50 -10.70 -5.87 -4.35
CA HIS A 50 -10.80 -5.80 -5.80
C HIS A 50 -12.01 -6.57 -6.33
N GLY A 51 -12.54 -6.10 -7.45
CA GLY A 51 -13.51 -6.82 -8.26
C GLY A 51 -14.93 -6.81 -7.70
N GLU A 52 -15.65 -7.90 -7.95
CA GLU A 52 -17.08 -7.98 -7.69
C GLU A 52 -17.45 -7.85 -6.21
N VAL A 53 -16.66 -8.45 -5.31
CA VAL A 53 -16.90 -8.37 -3.86
C VAL A 53 -16.80 -6.94 -3.34
N ALA A 54 -15.97 -6.10 -3.95
CA ALA A 54 -15.89 -4.69 -3.56
C ALA A 54 -17.25 -4.00 -3.72
N ARG A 55 -17.94 -4.25 -4.82
CA ARG A 55 -19.26 -3.68 -5.11
C ARG A 55 -20.39 -4.37 -4.33
N THR A 56 -20.45 -5.70 -4.34
CA THR A 56 -21.56 -6.47 -3.76
C THR A 56 -21.57 -6.43 -2.24
N ALA A 57 -20.40 -6.36 -1.59
CA ALA A 57 -20.28 -6.22 -0.14
C ALA A 57 -20.19 -4.75 0.33
N GLY A 58 -20.33 -3.78 -0.59
CA GLY A 58 -20.49 -2.37 -0.26
C GLY A 58 -19.22 -1.66 0.22
N TYR A 59 -18.05 -2.07 -0.28
CA TYR A 59 -16.78 -1.38 -0.03
C TYR A 59 -16.72 -0.04 -0.77
N ASN A 60 -16.19 0.98 -0.09
CA ASN A 60 -15.99 2.29 -0.68
C ASN A 60 -14.63 2.38 -1.39
N SER A 61 -14.66 2.70 -2.67
CA SER A 61 -13.51 3.00 -3.51
C SER A 61 -13.43 4.47 -3.93
N GLY A 62 -14.49 5.25 -3.66
CA GLY A 62 -14.69 6.63 -4.11
C GLY A 62 -14.29 7.68 -3.06
N LEU A 63 -15.08 8.75 -2.97
CA LEU A 63 -14.83 9.85 -2.03
C LEU A 63 -14.68 9.33 -0.59
N GLY A 64 -13.61 9.77 0.08
CA GLY A 64 -13.32 9.36 1.46
C GLY A 64 -12.95 7.89 1.64
N ALA A 65 -12.44 7.21 0.60
CA ALA A 65 -12.14 5.78 0.62
C ALA A 65 -11.23 5.35 1.78
N PHE A 66 -10.23 6.16 2.13
CA PHE A 66 -9.36 5.94 3.30
C PHE A 66 -9.94 6.47 4.62
N GLY A 67 -11.11 7.09 4.58
CA GLY A 67 -11.76 7.66 5.75
C GLY A 67 -12.68 6.67 6.49
N PRO A 68 -13.29 7.11 7.62
CA PRO A 68 -14.08 6.24 8.50
C PRO A 68 -15.54 6.06 8.05
N GLY A 69 -15.98 6.72 6.98
CA GLY A 69 -17.39 6.88 6.63
C GLY A 69 -18.06 5.63 6.04
N ASN A 70 -17.32 4.57 5.75
CA ASN A 70 -17.88 3.34 5.18
C ASN A 70 -17.69 2.15 6.14
N ARG A 71 -18.80 1.45 6.44
CA ARG A 71 -18.79 0.31 7.36
C ARG A 71 -17.92 -0.84 6.86
N ALA A 72 -18.02 -1.21 5.59
CA ALA A 72 -17.27 -2.36 5.05
C ALA A 72 -15.77 -2.12 5.18
N ASN A 73 -15.26 -0.96 4.75
CA ASN A 73 -13.84 -0.59 4.88
C ASN A 73 -13.41 -0.59 6.36
N ALA A 74 -14.12 0.15 7.22
CA ALA A 74 -13.75 0.31 8.62
C ALA A 74 -13.81 -1.02 9.39
N ALA A 75 -14.89 -1.79 9.24
CA ALA A 75 -15.07 -3.05 9.94
C ALA A 75 -14.09 -4.13 9.47
N THR A 76 -13.84 -4.25 8.15
CA THR A 76 -12.91 -5.26 7.61
C THR A 76 -11.47 -4.97 8.06
N GLY A 77 -11.01 -3.74 7.96
CA GLY A 77 -9.70 -3.35 8.44
C GLY A 77 -9.55 -3.60 9.95
N ARG A 78 -10.58 -3.25 10.74
CA ARG A 78 -10.60 -3.50 12.18
C ARG A 78 -10.63 -4.99 12.51
N ALA A 79 -11.38 -5.82 11.76
CA ALA A 79 -11.43 -7.27 11.96
C ALA A 79 -10.05 -7.91 11.84
N VAL A 80 -9.30 -7.55 10.80
CA VAL A 80 -7.93 -8.03 10.60
C VAL A 80 -7.02 -7.57 11.75
N ARG A 81 -7.13 -6.33 12.21
CA ARG A 81 -6.36 -5.87 13.38
C ARG A 81 -6.71 -6.64 14.65
N LEU A 82 -7.98 -6.97 14.88
CA LEU A 82 -8.40 -7.81 16.02
C LEU A 82 -7.84 -9.23 15.91
N VAL A 83 -7.77 -9.81 14.71
CA VAL A 83 -7.09 -11.10 14.51
C VAL A 83 -5.61 -11.00 14.88
N LEU A 84 -4.91 -9.94 14.47
CA LEU A 84 -3.51 -9.72 14.84
C LEU A 84 -3.33 -9.61 16.37
N LEU A 85 -4.22 -8.89 17.06
CA LEU A 85 -4.19 -8.74 18.52
C LEU A 85 -4.46 -10.07 19.25
N HIS A 86 -5.54 -10.77 18.88
CA HIS A 86 -6.06 -11.88 19.67
C HIS A 86 -5.49 -13.24 19.27
N VAL A 87 -4.99 -13.37 18.03
CA VAL A 87 -4.48 -14.64 17.50
C VAL A 87 -2.97 -14.60 17.31
N ALA A 88 -2.45 -13.52 16.71
CA ALA A 88 -1.02 -13.38 16.46
C ALA A 88 -0.25 -12.70 17.62
N GLY A 89 -0.95 -12.32 18.71
CA GLY A 89 -0.33 -11.74 19.89
C GLY A 89 0.29 -10.35 19.66
N ALA A 90 -0.16 -9.60 18.62
CA ALA A 90 0.39 -8.28 18.27
C ALA A 90 -0.10 -7.19 19.25
N THR A 91 0.15 -7.41 20.54
CA THR A 91 -0.17 -6.46 21.60
C THR A 91 0.95 -5.42 21.73
N PRO A 92 0.63 -4.12 21.86
CA PRO A 92 1.65 -3.09 22.02
C PRO A 92 2.59 -3.38 23.21
N GLY A 93 3.89 -3.35 22.94
CA GLY A 93 4.94 -3.62 23.92
C GLY A 93 5.29 -5.10 24.13
N ASP A 94 4.50 -6.02 23.58
CA ASP A 94 4.78 -7.47 23.65
C ASP A 94 5.00 -8.04 22.25
N GLY A 95 3.97 -8.17 21.43
CA GLY A 95 4.07 -8.66 20.05
C GLY A 95 4.04 -7.57 18.97
N ASP A 96 3.70 -6.33 19.32
CA ASP A 96 3.81 -5.13 18.47
C ASP A 96 4.82 -4.18 19.11
N ALA A 97 6.01 -4.09 18.51
CA ALA A 97 7.12 -3.30 19.05
C ALA A 97 7.18 -1.87 18.45
N SER A 98 6.20 -1.46 17.65
CA SER A 98 6.24 -0.13 17.02
C SER A 98 6.36 0.98 18.05
N THR A 99 7.35 1.87 17.87
CA THR A 99 7.68 2.93 18.81
C THR A 99 6.49 3.87 19.08
N GLN A 100 5.80 4.26 18.04
CA GLN A 100 4.62 5.15 18.14
C GLN A 100 3.35 4.51 17.61
N GLY A 101 3.47 3.50 16.74
CA GLY A 101 2.34 3.00 15.96
C GLY A 101 1.83 4.05 14.96
N GLY A 102 0.54 3.99 14.65
CA GLY A 102 -0.10 4.96 13.76
C GLY A 102 -1.59 4.69 13.60
N PRO A 103 -2.37 5.66 13.09
CA PRO A 103 -3.81 5.50 12.86
C PRO A 103 -4.16 4.30 11.96
N ALA A 104 -3.30 3.94 11.00
CA ALA A 104 -3.46 2.79 10.15
C ALA A 104 -3.57 1.46 10.91
N LYS A 105 -3.02 1.38 12.13
CA LYS A 105 -3.12 0.20 13.00
C LYS A 105 -4.50 0.02 13.64
N TYR A 106 -5.38 1.02 13.62
CA TYR A 106 -6.77 0.86 14.08
C TYR A 106 -7.63 0.06 13.10
N GLY A 107 -7.43 0.29 11.79
CA GLY A 107 -8.12 -0.37 10.70
C GLY A 107 -7.70 0.26 9.39
N TYR A 108 -7.31 -0.55 8.41
CA TYR A 108 -6.73 -0.04 7.17
C TYR A 108 -7.25 -0.88 6.00
N CYS A 109 -8.30 -0.40 5.35
CA CYS A 109 -8.94 -1.10 4.24
C CYS A 109 -9.58 -0.11 3.27
N VAL A 110 -9.43 -0.36 1.99
CA VAL A 110 -9.97 0.43 0.89
C VAL A 110 -10.35 -0.50 -0.26
N ALA A 111 -11.22 -0.07 -1.17
CA ALA A 111 -11.44 -0.77 -2.42
C ALA A 111 -10.76 -0.05 -3.60
N GLU A 112 -10.36 -0.82 -4.62
CA GLU A 112 -9.93 -0.29 -5.91
C GLU A 112 -11.13 0.31 -6.65
N ASN A 113 -10.99 1.52 -7.18
CA ASN A 113 -12.03 2.19 -7.97
C ASN A 113 -11.96 1.77 -9.44
N LEU A 114 -12.52 0.59 -9.74
CA LEU A 114 -12.54 0.05 -11.10
C LEU A 114 -13.42 0.87 -12.05
N ASP A 115 -14.51 1.46 -11.56
CA ASP A 115 -15.46 2.22 -12.39
C ASP A 115 -14.83 3.51 -12.93
N ALA A 116 -13.88 4.09 -12.19
CA ALA A 116 -13.14 5.28 -12.59
C ALA A 116 -11.70 4.99 -13.07
N SER A 117 -11.29 3.72 -13.05
CA SER A 117 -9.96 3.34 -13.54
C SER A 117 -9.92 3.32 -15.07
N PRO A 118 -8.96 3.99 -15.71
CA PRO A 118 -8.77 3.88 -17.15
C PRO A 118 -8.07 2.57 -17.55
N TRP A 119 -7.58 1.81 -16.59
CA TRP A 119 -6.87 0.55 -16.80
C TRP A 119 -7.68 -0.64 -16.31
N ALA A 120 -7.36 -1.84 -16.78
CA ALA A 120 -7.88 -3.09 -16.21
C ALA A 120 -7.59 -3.19 -14.71
N GLY A 121 -8.32 -4.05 -13.99
CA GLY A 121 -8.14 -4.24 -12.55
C GLY A 121 -6.70 -4.61 -12.16
N TYR A 122 -6.33 -4.27 -10.92
CA TYR A 122 -4.99 -4.53 -10.41
C TYR A 122 -4.72 -6.03 -10.21
N ALA A 123 -5.66 -6.79 -9.64
CA ALA A 123 -5.44 -8.20 -9.33
C ALA A 123 -5.02 -9.04 -10.54
N PRO A 124 -5.64 -8.92 -11.74
CA PRO A 124 -5.15 -9.57 -12.95
C PRO A 124 -3.74 -9.13 -13.36
N SER A 125 -3.38 -7.87 -13.13
CA SER A 125 -2.04 -7.34 -13.49
C SER A 125 -0.91 -7.96 -12.67
N VAL A 126 -1.22 -8.60 -11.54
CA VAL A 126 -0.28 -9.33 -10.69
C VAL A 126 -0.51 -10.85 -10.70
N GLY A 127 -1.21 -11.35 -11.72
CA GLY A 127 -1.39 -12.78 -11.98
C GLY A 127 -2.53 -13.45 -11.20
N VAL A 128 -3.44 -12.67 -10.60
CA VAL A 128 -4.63 -13.19 -9.91
C VAL A 128 -5.85 -12.95 -10.78
N ASP A 129 -6.17 -13.95 -11.60
CA ASP A 129 -7.34 -13.93 -12.47
C ASP A 129 -8.56 -14.51 -11.72
N ALA A 130 -9.23 -13.65 -10.96
CA ALA A 130 -10.41 -14.00 -10.18
C ALA A 130 -11.40 -12.84 -10.19
N PRO A 131 -12.73 -13.12 -10.14
CA PRO A 131 -13.75 -12.05 -10.13
C PRO A 131 -13.65 -11.15 -8.90
N SER A 132 -13.07 -11.67 -7.82
CA SER A 132 -12.89 -10.96 -6.55
C SER A 132 -11.55 -11.31 -5.94
N ALA A 133 -10.83 -10.30 -5.45
CA ALA A 133 -9.53 -10.51 -4.81
C ALA A 133 -9.30 -9.51 -3.67
N VAL A 134 -8.32 -9.80 -2.82
CA VAL A 134 -7.80 -8.86 -1.83
C VAL A 134 -6.28 -8.82 -1.90
N THR A 135 -5.72 -7.62 -1.92
CA THR A 135 -4.29 -7.39 -1.75
C THR A 135 -4.03 -6.93 -0.33
N VAL A 136 -3.02 -7.52 0.32
CA VAL A 136 -2.47 -7.02 1.57
C VAL A 136 -1.12 -6.37 1.30
N HIS A 137 -1.04 -5.07 1.55
CA HIS A 137 0.19 -4.28 1.47
C HIS A 137 0.54 -3.79 2.88
N CYS A 138 1.70 -4.13 3.40
CA CYS A 138 2.12 -3.65 4.72
C CYS A 138 2.88 -2.34 4.57
N GLY A 139 2.21 -1.23 4.91
CA GLY A 139 2.73 0.11 4.67
C GLY A 139 2.46 1.10 5.80
N GLU A 140 2.97 2.29 5.61
CA GLU A 140 2.71 3.48 6.45
C GLU A 140 1.32 4.04 6.16
N ALA A 141 0.93 5.09 6.86
CA ALA A 141 -0.27 5.87 6.52
C ALA A 141 -0.09 6.55 5.15
N PRO A 142 -1.18 6.80 4.39
CA PRO A 142 -1.10 7.46 3.10
C PRO A 142 -0.55 8.89 3.23
N HIS A 143 0.49 9.20 2.46
CA HIS A 143 0.95 10.58 2.30
C HIS A 143 0.22 11.23 1.13
N ASN A 144 -0.44 12.35 1.37
CA ASN A 144 -1.23 13.04 0.35
C ASN A 144 -0.36 13.79 -0.65
N VAL A 145 -0.65 13.64 -1.92
CA VAL A 145 -0.05 14.38 -3.03
C VAL A 145 -1.16 15.05 -3.85
N HIS A 146 -1.12 16.37 -3.98
CA HIS A 146 -2.10 17.08 -4.79
C HIS A 146 -1.47 17.68 -6.04
N ASP A 147 -2.25 17.72 -7.12
CA ASP A 147 -1.94 18.46 -8.34
C ASP A 147 -3.23 18.94 -9.01
N MET A 148 -3.56 20.19 -8.80
CA MET A 148 -4.84 20.76 -9.27
C MET A 148 -4.81 21.19 -10.75
N GLU A 149 -3.63 21.41 -11.33
CA GLU A 149 -3.48 22.16 -12.58
C GLU A 149 -2.85 21.37 -13.73
N SER A 150 -2.01 20.36 -13.42
CA SER A 150 -1.26 19.68 -14.47
C SER A 150 -2.16 18.85 -15.38
N ASP A 151 -1.89 18.96 -16.66
CA ASP A 151 -2.55 18.25 -17.76
C ASP A 151 -1.62 17.20 -18.43
N HIS A 152 -0.41 17.05 -17.89
CA HIS A 152 0.60 16.13 -18.42
C HIS A 152 1.06 15.13 -17.35
N PRO A 153 1.16 13.83 -17.67
CA PRO A 153 1.54 12.79 -16.71
C PRO A 153 2.82 13.08 -15.93
N ALA A 154 3.88 13.47 -16.63
CA ALA A 154 5.18 13.71 -16.00
C ALA A 154 5.09 14.74 -14.87
N ARG A 155 4.38 15.85 -15.05
CA ARG A 155 4.25 16.90 -14.03
C ARG A 155 3.51 16.40 -12.77
N ILE A 156 2.50 15.56 -12.94
CA ILE A 156 1.78 14.93 -11.83
C ILE A 156 2.70 13.94 -11.11
N LEU A 157 3.38 13.09 -11.89
CA LEU A 157 4.19 12.00 -11.36
C LEU A 157 5.51 12.50 -10.75
N ASP A 158 6.04 13.64 -11.16
CA ASP A 158 7.18 14.30 -10.49
C ASP A 158 6.85 14.64 -9.03
N LYS A 159 5.61 15.08 -8.76
CA LYS A 159 5.16 15.36 -7.38
C LYS A 159 4.98 14.07 -6.58
N VAL A 160 4.48 13.01 -7.23
CA VAL A 160 4.41 11.68 -6.60
C VAL A 160 5.81 11.14 -6.31
N ALA A 161 6.74 11.25 -7.27
CA ALA A 161 8.14 10.85 -7.10
C ALA A 161 8.80 11.63 -5.96
N SER A 162 8.56 12.94 -5.88
CA SER A 162 9.06 13.77 -4.77
C SER A 162 8.54 13.29 -3.40
N ALA A 163 7.25 12.89 -3.32
CA ALA A 163 6.70 12.31 -2.09
C ALA A 163 7.29 10.92 -1.75
N MET A 164 7.78 10.19 -2.74
CA MET A 164 8.52 8.93 -2.54
C MET A 164 9.94 9.15 -2.03
N THR A 165 10.55 10.33 -2.26
CA THR A 165 11.96 10.62 -1.97
C THR A 165 12.18 11.21 -0.58
N THR A 166 11.44 10.77 0.42
CA THR A 166 11.64 11.19 1.81
C THR A 166 12.89 10.50 2.38
N THR A 167 13.84 11.30 2.86
CA THR A 167 15.01 10.81 3.60
C THR A 167 14.56 10.04 4.83
N ALA A 168 15.22 9.18 5.44
CA ALA A 168 14.82 8.42 6.64
C ALA A 168 13.62 7.46 6.45
N GLN A 169 13.24 7.15 5.23
CA GLN A 169 12.23 6.13 4.94
C GLN A 169 12.84 4.72 5.01
N ASN A 170 12.38 3.90 5.94
CA ASN A 170 12.85 2.52 6.07
C ASN A 170 12.76 1.74 4.75
N ASN A 171 11.68 1.96 4.00
CA ASN A 171 11.44 1.27 2.74
C ASN A 171 12.61 1.39 1.76
N ALA A 172 13.10 2.60 1.52
CA ALA A 172 14.22 2.84 0.62
C ALA A 172 15.55 2.42 1.22
N CYS A 173 15.80 2.78 2.48
CA CYS A 173 17.13 2.62 3.11
C CYS A 173 17.48 1.16 3.39
N ILE A 174 16.53 0.34 3.85
CA ILE A 174 16.84 -1.03 4.29
C ILE A 174 16.89 -2.00 3.11
N SER A 175 15.89 -2.02 2.25
CA SER A 175 15.78 -3.09 1.24
C SER A 175 15.24 -2.67 -0.11
N GLN A 176 15.08 -1.37 -0.36
CA GLN A 176 14.46 -0.86 -1.58
C GLN A 176 13.12 -1.59 -1.88
N GLY A 177 12.22 -1.58 -0.91
CA GLY A 177 10.98 -2.33 -0.93
C GLY A 177 9.89 -1.73 -1.82
N GLU A 178 8.65 -2.04 -1.51
CA GLU A 178 7.50 -1.65 -2.33
C GLU A 178 6.93 -0.28 -1.96
N TYR A 179 6.30 0.36 -2.94
CA TYR A 179 5.41 1.50 -2.77
C TYR A 179 4.04 1.15 -3.34
N LEU A 180 2.97 1.54 -2.66
CA LEU A 180 1.64 1.56 -3.23
C LEU A 180 1.26 3.01 -3.51
N ILE A 181 0.93 3.28 -4.77
CA ILE A 181 0.50 4.59 -5.24
C ILE A 181 -0.99 4.51 -5.54
N ALA A 182 -1.78 5.22 -4.74
CA ALA A 182 -3.21 5.37 -4.95
C ALA A 182 -3.46 6.65 -5.75
N LEU A 183 -3.56 6.52 -7.07
CA LEU A 183 -3.91 7.64 -7.94
C LEU A 183 -5.40 7.95 -7.83
N CYS A 184 -5.75 9.24 -7.73
CA CYS A 184 -7.12 9.66 -7.90
C CYS A 184 -7.56 9.48 -9.38
N PRO A 185 -8.87 9.41 -9.66
CA PRO A 185 -9.39 9.19 -11.00
C PRO A 185 -8.86 10.16 -12.05
N GLU A 186 -8.75 11.45 -11.72
CA GLU A 186 -8.32 12.48 -12.66
C GLU A 186 -6.83 12.34 -13.03
N HIS A 187 -5.97 12.03 -12.06
CA HIS A 187 -4.54 11.81 -12.33
C HIS A 187 -4.35 10.56 -13.18
N ALA A 188 -5.04 9.47 -12.87
CA ALA A 188 -5.03 8.25 -13.66
C ALA A 188 -5.54 8.48 -15.09
N ALA A 189 -6.65 9.21 -15.24
CA ALA A 189 -7.20 9.57 -16.53
C ALA A 189 -6.26 10.45 -17.36
N THR A 190 -5.51 11.36 -16.71
CA THR A 190 -4.49 12.17 -17.40
C THR A 190 -3.36 11.30 -17.95
N CYS A 191 -2.89 10.32 -17.18
CA CYS A 191 -1.90 9.35 -17.65
C CYS A 191 -2.42 8.54 -18.85
N ALA A 192 -3.64 8.00 -18.75
CA ALA A 192 -4.22 7.19 -19.83
C ALA A 192 -4.51 7.98 -21.10
N ARG A 193 -4.98 9.24 -21.00
CA ARG A 193 -5.16 10.11 -22.19
C ARG A 193 -3.87 10.39 -22.93
N ALA A 194 -2.73 10.38 -22.24
CA ALA A 194 -1.41 10.50 -22.85
C ALA A 194 -0.85 9.15 -23.36
N GLY A 195 -1.65 8.07 -23.30
CA GLY A 195 -1.27 6.74 -23.74
C GLY A 195 -0.43 5.94 -22.73
N TRP A 196 -0.33 6.40 -21.47
CA TRP A 196 0.48 5.72 -20.46
C TRP A 196 -0.30 4.58 -19.83
N SER A 197 0.29 3.40 -19.89
CA SER A 197 -0.17 2.23 -19.13
C SER A 197 0.23 2.33 -17.65
N ARG A 198 -0.31 1.43 -16.82
CA ARG A 198 0.11 1.28 -15.42
C ARG A 198 1.63 1.02 -15.31
N ASN A 199 2.19 0.25 -16.23
CA ASN A 199 3.63 -0.05 -16.26
C ASN A 199 4.47 1.18 -16.65
N ASP A 200 3.97 2.03 -17.55
CA ASP A 200 4.67 3.29 -17.90
C ASP A 200 4.72 4.23 -16.70
N VAL A 201 3.62 4.32 -15.93
CA VAL A 201 3.57 5.10 -14.69
C VAL A 201 4.59 4.57 -13.67
N SER A 202 4.63 3.28 -13.42
CA SER A 202 5.58 2.68 -12.46
C SER A 202 7.03 2.83 -12.92
N SER A 203 7.30 2.68 -14.22
CA SER A 203 8.62 2.86 -14.82
C SER A 203 9.10 4.32 -14.72
N TYR A 204 8.21 5.27 -14.97
CA TYR A 204 8.52 6.69 -14.82
C TYR A 204 8.85 7.04 -13.35
N LEU A 205 8.02 6.60 -12.40
CA LEU A 205 8.26 6.83 -10.98
C LEU A 205 9.58 6.19 -10.52
N PHE A 206 9.90 5.01 -11.00
CA PHE A 206 11.19 4.37 -10.72
C PHE A 206 12.39 5.17 -11.22
N GLN A 207 12.25 5.82 -12.36
CA GLN A 207 13.30 6.67 -12.93
C GLN A 207 13.43 8.01 -12.20
N GLN A 208 12.33 8.60 -11.73
CA GLN A 208 12.32 9.92 -11.12
C GLN A 208 12.53 9.89 -9.60
N ALA A 209 12.01 8.88 -8.89
CA ALA A 209 12.12 8.77 -7.43
C ALA A 209 13.52 8.32 -7.03
N ARG A 210 14.47 9.25 -6.96
CA ARG A 210 15.87 9.00 -6.61
C ARG A 210 16.40 10.04 -5.64
N LEU A 211 17.29 9.61 -4.76
CA LEU A 211 18.10 10.47 -3.90
C LEU A 211 19.59 10.13 -4.08
N PRO A 212 20.50 11.08 -3.83
CA PRO A 212 21.91 10.73 -3.69
C PRO A 212 22.13 9.67 -2.60
N ALA A 213 23.01 8.70 -2.84
CA ALA A 213 23.27 7.62 -1.88
C ALA A 213 23.68 8.17 -0.51
N GLY A 214 24.48 9.25 -0.48
CA GLY A 214 24.87 9.94 0.75
C GLY A 214 23.71 10.53 1.54
N GLU A 215 22.62 10.94 0.87
CA GLU A 215 21.41 11.40 1.58
C GLU A 215 20.64 10.26 2.22
N LEU A 216 20.55 9.10 1.56
CA LEU A 216 19.94 7.91 2.14
C LEU A 216 20.74 7.39 3.33
N THR A 217 22.07 7.36 3.24
CA THR A 217 22.94 6.89 4.32
C THR A 217 23.00 7.84 5.50
N ARG A 218 22.93 9.14 5.28
CA ARG A 218 22.94 10.16 6.33
C ARG A 218 21.84 9.98 7.38
N ALA A 219 20.68 9.50 6.95
CA ALA A 219 19.53 9.28 7.85
C ALA A 219 19.78 8.14 8.85
N PHE A 220 20.65 7.17 8.52
CA PHE A 220 20.76 5.92 9.27
C PHE A 220 22.19 5.43 9.53
N ASP A 221 23.19 6.06 8.95
CA ASP A 221 24.56 5.48 8.88
C ASP A 221 24.52 4.00 8.35
N LEU A 222 23.73 3.77 7.32
CA LEU A 222 23.21 2.46 6.96
C LEU A 222 24.05 1.68 5.95
N ARG A 223 25.21 2.18 5.52
CA ARG A 223 26.05 1.38 4.59
C ARG A 223 26.35 -0.02 5.16
N ALA A 224 26.49 -0.11 6.48
CA ALA A 224 26.65 -1.40 7.17
C ALA A 224 25.40 -2.30 7.16
N TRP A 225 24.20 -1.72 7.00
CA TRP A 225 22.91 -2.44 7.00
C TRP A 225 22.33 -2.68 5.61
N ALA A 226 22.85 -1.94 4.63
CA ALA A 226 22.44 -2.03 3.24
C ALA A 226 23.66 -2.32 2.36
N PRO A 227 24.14 -3.58 2.29
CA PRO A 227 25.36 -3.96 1.54
C PRO A 227 25.32 -3.54 0.07
N TRP A 228 24.12 -3.40 -0.52
CA TRP A 228 23.92 -2.92 -1.88
C TRP A 228 24.37 -1.46 -2.10
N MET A 229 24.53 -0.69 -1.01
CA MET A 229 25.01 0.70 -1.04
C MET A 229 26.52 0.83 -0.80
N GLU A 230 27.20 -0.24 -0.40
CA GLU A 230 28.59 -0.22 0.07
C GLU A 230 29.57 0.39 -0.94
N HIS A 231 29.29 0.18 -2.23
CA HIS A 231 30.15 0.63 -3.32
C HIS A 231 29.63 1.84 -4.07
N LEU A 232 28.58 2.50 -3.58
CA LEU A 232 28.04 3.70 -4.22
C LEU A 232 28.77 4.95 -3.74
N ASP A 233 29.09 5.82 -4.68
CA ASP A 233 29.53 7.19 -4.38
C ASP A 233 28.38 7.97 -3.73
N ASP A 234 28.71 8.96 -2.89
CA ASP A 234 27.71 9.75 -2.18
C ASP A 234 26.73 10.47 -3.12
N ASP A 235 27.20 10.92 -4.28
CA ASP A 235 26.38 11.61 -5.29
C ASP A 235 25.62 10.65 -6.22
N ALA A 236 25.79 9.32 -6.09
CA ALA A 236 25.16 8.35 -6.97
C ALA A 236 23.63 8.43 -6.86
N PRO A 237 22.90 8.68 -7.98
CA PRO A 237 21.43 8.80 -7.96
C PRO A 237 20.79 7.44 -7.72
N THR A 238 20.41 7.20 -6.49
CA THR A 238 19.93 5.91 -5.97
C THR A 238 18.40 5.84 -6.02
N PRO A 239 17.81 4.84 -6.66
CA PRO A 239 16.35 4.70 -6.72
C PRO A 239 15.78 4.31 -5.36
N MET A 240 14.57 4.80 -5.06
CA MET A 240 13.86 4.53 -3.81
C MET A 240 13.34 3.09 -3.70
N THR A 241 13.41 2.32 -4.78
CA THR A 241 13.02 0.89 -4.84
C THR A 241 13.93 0.16 -5.82
N SER A 242 14.05 -1.16 -5.70
CA SER A 242 14.98 -1.97 -6.52
C SER A 242 14.47 -2.26 -7.94
N HIS A 243 13.17 -2.09 -8.20
CA HIS A 243 12.58 -2.45 -9.48
C HIS A 243 11.26 -1.69 -9.72
N PRO A 244 10.93 -1.25 -10.95
CA PRO A 244 9.66 -0.56 -11.22
C PRO A 244 8.43 -1.39 -10.85
N GLY A 245 8.49 -2.72 -10.96
CA GLY A 245 7.42 -3.61 -10.52
C GLY A 245 7.13 -3.60 -9.00
N ASN A 246 7.99 -2.99 -8.19
CA ASN A 246 7.74 -2.76 -6.77
C ASN A 246 6.86 -1.51 -6.52
N ILE A 247 6.57 -0.73 -7.53
CA ILE A 247 5.68 0.42 -7.46
C ILE A 247 4.29 -0.03 -7.91
N ARG A 248 3.42 -0.27 -6.94
CA ARG A 248 2.05 -0.78 -7.14
C ARG A 248 1.12 0.38 -7.42
N ILE A 249 0.58 0.46 -8.63
CA ILE A 249 -0.31 1.55 -9.05
C ILE A 249 -1.77 1.10 -8.96
N LEU A 250 -2.58 1.83 -8.21
CA LEU A 250 -4.02 1.62 -8.05
C LEU A 250 -4.79 2.90 -8.33
N VAL A 251 -6.04 2.79 -8.72
CA VAL A 251 -6.96 3.92 -8.74
C VAL A 251 -7.85 3.83 -7.51
N VAL A 252 -7.84 4.87 -6.68
CA VAL A 252 -8.60 4.94 -5.43
C VAL A 252 -9.08 6.37 -5.22
N GLY A 253 -10.23 6.52 -4.61
CA GLY A 253 -10.78 7.83 -4.28
C GLY A 253 -11.77 8.35 -5.31
N GLY A 254 -12.37 9.48 -4.99
CA GLY A 254 -13.25 10.24 -5.87
C GLY A 254 -12.55 11.42 -6.51
N ALA A 255 -13.35 12.30 -7.11
CA ALA A 255 -12.88 13.54 -7.72
C ALA A 255 -12.25 14.49 -6.68
N GLY A 256 -11.22 15.25 -7.10
CA GLY A 256 -10.57 16.24 -6.24
C GLY A 256 -9.06 16.36 -6.43
N LYS A 257 -8.48 15.61 -7.37
CA LYS A 257 -7.07 15.70 -7.76
C LYS A 257 -6.07 15.53 -6.59
N HIS A 258 -6.38 14.63 -5.66
CA HIS A 258 -5.50 14.19 -4.59
C HIS A 258 -5.17 12.71 -4.76
N SER A 259 -3.90 12.38 -4.86
CA SER A 259 -3.37 11.02 -4.86
C SER A 259 -2.62 10.74 -3.56
N SER A 260 -2.24 9.49 -3.32
CA SER A 260 -1.50 9.14 -2.11
C SER A 260 -0.34 8.19 -2.40
N VAL A 261 0.74 8.35 -1.63
CA VAL A 261 1.90 7.46 -1.59
C VAL A 261 1.87 6.70 -0.28
N VAL A 262 1.97 5.38 -0.34
CA VAL A 262 2.05 4.48 0.81
C VAL A 262 3.36 3.69 0.73
N PRO A 263 4.42 4.12 1.41
CA PRO A 263 5.66 3.35 1.51
C PRO A 263 5.44 2.07 2.31
N SER A 264 6.09 0.98 1.93
CA SER A 264 6.13 -0.21 2.78
C SER A 264 7.19 -0.07 3.89
N TRP A 265 7.26 -1.08 4.76
CA TRP A 265 8.36 -1.18 5.73
C TRP A 265 9.71 -1.53 5.08
N GLY A 266 9.69 -2.05 3.85
CA GLY A 266 10.87 -2.48 3.09
C GLY A 266 11.08 -3.99 3.11
N MET A 267 10.98 -4.66 4.24
CA MET A 267 11.21 -6.11 4.39
C MET A 267 9.92 -6.94 4.28
N THR A 268 8.96 -6.46 3.53
CA THR A 268 7.66 -7.11 3.27
C THR A 268 7.34 -7.01 1.79
N ARG A 269 6.51 -7.93 1.30
CA ARG A 269 5.96 -7.89 -0.07
C ARG A 269 4.46 -8.00 -0.02
N SER A 270 3.81 -7.27 -0.91
CA SER A 270 2.35 -7.34 -1.07
C SER A 270 1.93 -8.72 -1.55
N VAL A 271 0.84 -9.22 -1.00
CA VAL A 271 0.25 -10.50 -1.37
C VAL A 271 -1.17 -10.28 -1.85
N THR A 272 -1.48 -10.73 -3.05
CA THR A 272 -2.83 -10.72 -3.62
C THR A 272 -3.37 -12.13 -3.67
N LEU A 273 -4.56 -12.36 -3.11
CA LEU A 273 -5.25 -13.66 -3.15
C LEU A 273 -6.69 -13.49 -3.65
N PRO A 274 -7.25 -14.52 -4.31
CA PRO A 274 -8.67 -14.55 -4.62
C PRO A 274 -9.51 -14.52 -3.34
N VAL A 275 -10.69 -13.93 -3.43
CA VAL A 275 -11.73 -14.02 -2.40
C VAL A 275 -12.68 -15.13 -2.80
N GLU A 276 -12.65 -16.21 -2.05
CA GLU A 276 -13.56 -17.34 -2.21
C GLU A 276 -14.87 -17.06 -1.44
N PRO A 277 -16.02 -17.49 -1.97
CA PRO A 277 -17.33 -17.29 -1.33
C PRO A 277 -17.43 -17.86 0.07
#